data_7be735241e3b0b3eb6509433a5ed888a
#
_entry.id   7be735241e3b0b3eb6509433a5ed888a
#
_cell.length_a   1.000
_cell.length_b   1.000
_cell.length_c   1.000
_cell.angle_alpha   90.00
_cell.angle_beta   90.00
_cell.angle_gamma   90.00
#
_symmetry.space_group_name_H-M   'P 1'
#
loop_
_entity.id
_entity.type
_entity.pdbx_description
1 polymer ?
#
loop_
_entity_poly.entity_id
_entity_poly.type
_entity_poly.pdbx_seq_one_letter_code
_entity_poly.pdbx_strand_id
1 'polypeptide(L)'
;MTVLVPTMGALHKGHQALIKRARELDKEVVVSIFVNPLQFSDTADLEKYPRTPETDIQIATLAGATQVWFPTYEEIYPNDPIQISAGAVGDLYEGATRPGHFAGVLTVVNRLFEIVKPSAAVFGEKDFQQLWLVKNHFKKIEIISVPTVREFDGLALSSRNVRLTESDRAAASIISKALQEPNRMHEILATEPAFKLDYAEIIDEKTFQFASATTQNKRAIIAGWVNGVRLLDNAVVESNS
;
A
#
# COMPACT_ATOMS: atom_id res chain seq x y z
N MET A 1 11.55 22.87 -0.50
CA MET A 1 11.09 21.80 -1.41
C MET A 1 9.90 21.14 -0.73
N THR A 2 8.96 20.58 -1.47
CA THR A 2 7.74 19.97 -0.89
C THR A 2 7.82 18.45 -0.97
N VAL A 3 7.53 17.75 0.13
CA VAL A 3 7.38 16.29 0.15
C VAL A 3 5.91 15.93 0.25
N LEU A 4 5.45 15.03 -0.62
CA LEU A 4 4.06 14.57 -0.65
C LEU A 4 3.93 13.20 0.03
N VAL A 5 2.88 13.05 0.85
CA VAL A 5 2.43 11.77 1.40
C VAL A 5 1.00 11.52 0.90
N PRO A 6 0.82 10.76 -0.21
CA PRO A 6 -0.52 10.49 -0.73
C PRO A 6 -1.20 9.39 0.11
N THR A 7 -2.44 9.66 0.53
CA THR A 7 -3.25 8.73 1.33
C THR A 7 -4.71 8.72 0.90
N MET A 8 -5.45 7.73 1.35
CA MET A 8 -6.91 7.67 1.22
C MET A 8 -7.65 7.99 2.52
N GLY A 9 -6.95 8.45 3.57
CA GLY A 9 -7.53 8.71 4.89
C GLY A 9 -7.60 7.49 5.79
N ALA A 10 -8.38 7.62 6.87
CA ALA A 10 -8.40 6.68 8.00
C ALA A 10 -6.98 6.39 8.50
N LEU A 11 -6.27 7.47 8.83
CA LEU A 11 -4.85 7.45 9.14
C LEU A 11 -4.58 6.64 10.43
N HIS A 12 -3.49 5.90 10.42
CA HIS A 12 -3.03 5.07 11.53
C HIS A 12 -1.51 5.22 11.72
N LYS A 13 -0.92 4.51 12.68
CA LYS A 13 0.53 4.56 12.99
C LYS A 13 1.42 4.33 11.76
N GLY A 14 0.99 3.51 10.79
CA GLY A 14 1.69 3.34 9.51
C GLY A 14 1.80 4.65 8.74
N HIS A 15 0.68 5.37 8.58
CA HIS A 15 0.68 6.69 7.92
C HIS A 15 1.49 7.73 8.71
N GLN A 16 1.43 7.69 10.06
CA GLN A 16 2.30 8.56 10.89
C GLN A 16 3.79 8.34 10.60
N ALA A 17 4.21 7.09 10.38
CA ALA A 17 5.60 6.79 10.02
C ALA A 17 5.98 7.40 8.67
N LEU A 18 5.08 7.36 7.66
CA LEU A 18 5.30 8.03 6.37
C LEU A 18 5.47 9.54 6.54
N ILE A 19 4.58 10.17 7.31
CA ILE A 19 4.58 11.63 7.52
C ILE A 19 5.85 12.06 8.31
N LYS A 20 6.22 11.31 9.34
CA LYS A 20 7.47 11.56 10.09
C LYS A 20 8.69 11.46 9.18
N ARG A 21 8.73 10.42 8.32
CA ARG A 21 9.81 10.28 7.33
C ARG A 21 9.84 11.45 6.35
N ALA A 22 8.67 11.89 5.86
CA ALA A 22 8.58 13.07 5.00
C ALA A 22 9.11 14.33 5.71
N ARG A 23 8.80 14.50 7.00
CA ARG A 23 9.27 15.64 7.81
C ARG A 23 10.78 15.66 8.05
N GLU A 24 11.42 14.49 8.06
CA GLU A 24 12.89 14.39 8.12
C GLU A 24 13.55 14.84 6.82
N LEU A 25 12.86 14.70 5.69
CA LEU A 25 13.37 15.08 4.36
C LEU A 25 13.23 16.58 4.09
N ASP A 26 12.10 17.19 4.48
CA ASP A 26 11.85 18.62 4.23
C ASP A 26 10.91 19.24 5.28
N LYS A 27 10.94 20.58 5.33
CA LYS A 27 10.07 21.36 6.23
C LYS A 27 8.64 21.49 5.69
N GLU A 28 8.42 21.31 4.41
CA GLU A 28 7.11 21.36 3.77
C GLU A 28 6.61 19.96 3.45
N VAL A 29 5.64 19.49 4.23
CA VAL A 29 5.02 18.17 4.08
C VAL A 29 3.54 18.32 3.80
N VAL A 30 3.14 17.93 2.58
CA VAL A 30 1.74 17.88 2.16
C VAL A 30 1.23 16.45 2.29
N VAL A 31 0.17 16.26 3.07
CA VAL A 31 -0.57 15.00 3.14
C VAL A 31 -1.86 15.15 2.34
N SER A 32 -2.01 14.43 1.25
CA SER A 32 -3.29 14.38 0.53
C SER A 32 -4.16 13.25 1.08
N ILE A 33 -5.46 13.51 1.22
CA ILE A 33 -6.46 12.54 1.66
C ILE A 33 -7.56 12.50 0.59
N PHE A 34 -7.47 11.50 -0.28
CA PHE A 34 -8.41 11.36 -1.39
C PHE A 34 -8.77 9.88 -1.61
N VAL A 35 -10.03 9.54 -1.34
CA VAL A 35 -10.57 8.21 -1.65
C VAL A 35 -10.85 8.16 -3.15
N ASN A 36 -9.86 7.68 -3.91
CA ASN A 36 -9.88 7.68 -5.37
C ASN A 36 -10.80 6.59 -5.94
N PRO A 37 -11.93 6.93 -6.58
CA PRO A 37 -12.86 5.92 -7.10
C PRO A 37 -12.25 5.03 -8.19
N LEU A 38 -11.30 5.55 -8.99
CA LEU A 38 -10.71 4.83 -10.12
C LEU A 38 -9.91 3.58 -9.72
N GLN A 39 -9.49 3.48 -8.46
CA GLN A 39 -8.72 2.33 -7.99
C GLN A 39 -9.56 1.28 -7.27
N PHE A 40 -10.88 1.46 -7.19
CA PHE A 40 -11.78 0.47 -6.61
C PHE A 40 -12.45 -0.32 -7.74
N SER A 41 -12.23 -1.63 -7.74
CA SER A 41 -12.91 -2.57 -8.64
C SER A 41 -14.29 -2.97 -8.12
N ASP A 42 -14.57 -2.72 -6.82
CA ASP A 42 -15.83 -3.01 -6.14
C ASP A 42 -16.38 -1.73 -5.51
N THR A 43 -17.58 -1.34 -5.94
CA THR A 43 -18.31 -0.18 -5.40
C THR A 43 -18.64 -0.34 -3.92
N ALA A 44 -18.90 -1.56 -3.46
CA ALA A 44 -19.19 -1.82 -2.05
C ALA A 44 -17.95 -1.60 -1.14
N ASP A 45 -16.73 -1.85 -1.63
CA ASP A 45 -15.50 -1.52 -0.89
C ASP A 45 -15.26 -0.01 -0.86
N LEU A 46 -15.57 0.70 -1.95
CA LEU A 46 -15.51 2.17 -2.01
C LEU A 46 -16.49 2.84 -1.02
N GLU A 47 -17.74 2.36 -0.99
CA GLU A 47 -18.77 2.89 -0.09
C GLU A 47 -18.43 2.66 1.40
N LYS A 48 -17.88 1.48 1.71
CA LYS A 48 -17.48 1.08 3.07
C LYS A 48 -16.11 1.60 3.47
N TYR A 49 -15.40 2.31 2.58
CA TYR A 49 -14.07 2.81 2.93
C TYR A 49 -14.19 3.88 4.04
N PRO A 50 -13.46 3.72 5.16
CA PRO A 50 -13.60 4.61 6.31
C PRO A 50 -13.16 6.04 5.99
N ARG A 51 -13.94 7.02 6.45
CA ARG A 51 -13.68 8.46 6.30
C ARG A 51 -13.73 9.12 7.68
N THR A 52 -12.59 9.64 8.10
CA THR A 52 -12.40 10.20 9.47
C THR A 52 -11.64 11.54 9.41
N PRO A 53 -12.17 12.55 8.69
CA PRO A 53 -11.41 13.75 8.34
C PRO A 53 -10.85 14.51 9.55
N GLU A 54 -11.62 14.68 10.63
CA GLU A 54 -11.16 15.38 11.83
C GLU A 54 -10.01 14.64 12.51
N THR A 55 -10.13 13.33 12.65
CA THR A 55 -9.10 12.47 13.22
C THR A 55 -7.85 12.45 12.32
N ASP A 56 -8.06 12.40 11.02
CA ASP A 56 -6.97 12.39 10.04
C ASP A 56 -6.17 13.69 10.08
N ILE A 57 -6.80 14.84 10.19
CA ILE A 57 -6.14 16.13 10.38
C ILE A 57 -5.27 16.12 11.64
N GLN A 58 -5.84 15.67 12.76
CA GLN A 58 -5.12 15.60 14.03
C GLN A 58 -3.89 14.70 13.93
N ILE A 59 -4.08 13.47 13.40
CA ILE A 59 -3.00 12.49 13.25
C ILE A 59 -1.90 13.04 12.33
N ALA A 60 -2.27 13.60 11.18
CA ALA A 60 -1.31 14.12 10.21
C ALA A 60 -0.51 15.30 10.78
N THR A 61 -1.18 16.27 11.42
CA THR A 61 -0.54 17.43 12.03
C THR A 61 0.41 17.04 13.14
N LEU A 62 0.00 16.15 14.05
CA LEU A 62 0.85 15.64 15.11
C LEU A 62 2.07 14.86 14.60
N ALA A 63 1.94 14.22 13.43
CA ALA A 63 3.05 13.51 12.79
C ALA A 63 4.02 14.44 12.03
N GLY A 64 3.67 15.72 11.83
CA GLY A 64 4.52 16.75 11.22
C GLY A 64 4.08 17.24 9.84
N ALA A 65 2.85 16.94 9.40
CA ALA A 65 2.30 17.54 8.20
C ALA A 65 2.18 19.05 8.36
N THR A 66 2.57 19.82 7.34
CA THR A 66 2.39 21.27 7.29
C THR A 66 1.11 21.66 6.57
N GLN A 67 0.63 20.77 5.72
CA GLN A 67 -0.64 20.90 5.04
C GLN A 67 -1.34 19.55 4.96
N VAL A 68 -2.62 19.50 5.32
CA VAL A 68 -3.52 18.36 5.07
C VAL A 68 -4.53 18.81 4.03
N TRP A 69 -4.56 18.12 2.89
CA TRP A 69 -5.36 18.52 1.73
C TRP A 69 -6.37 17.42 1.39
N PHE A 70 -7.63 17.83 1.29
CA PHE A 70 -8.75 16.97 0.91
C PHE A 70 -9.26 17.41 -0.46
N PRO A 71 -8.64 16.98 -1.55
CA PRO A 71 -9.11 17.35 -2.88
C PRO A 71 -10.48 16.75 -3.19
N THR A 72 -11.29 17.50 -3.97
CA THR A 72 -12.49 16.95 -4.57
C THR A 72 -12.16 16.13 -5.81
N TYR A 73 -13.15 15.37 -6.32
CA TYR A 73 -12.99 14.63 -7.56
C TYR A 73 -12.66 15.56 -8.74
N GLU A 74 -13.34 16.68 -8.83
CA GLU A 74 -13.18 17.69 -9.89
C GLU A 74 -11.83 18.39 -9.84
N GLU A 75 -11.26 18.60 -8.64
CA GLU A 75 -9.90 19.14 -8.50
C GLU A 75 -8.84 18.15 -9.02
N ILE A 76 -9.01 16.86 -8.74
CA ILE A 76 -8.10 15.82 -9.25
C ILE A 76 -8.37 15.57 -10.74
N TYR A 77 -9.62 15.45 -11.15
CA TYR A 77 -10.05 15.10 -12.50
C TYR A 77 -11.00 16.17 -13.09
N PRO A 78 -10.46 17.33 -13.52
CA PRO A 78 -11.27 18.39 -14.09
C PRO A 78 -11.90 18.00 -15.45
N ASN A 79 -11.39 16.97 -16.07
CA ASN A 79 -11.91 16.33 -17.28
C ASN A 79 -11.92 14.81 -17.07
N ASP A 80 -12.52 14.08 -18.00
CA ASP A 80 -12.47 12.60 -17.97
C ASP A 80 -11.00 12.13 -17.92
N PRO A 81 -10.60 11.37 -16.88
CA PRO A 81 -9.21 11.00 -16.70
C PRO A 81 -8.78 9.97 -17.73
N ILE A 82 -7.71 10.28 -18.47
CA ILE A 82 -7.02 9.28 -19.27
C ILE A 82 -6.23 8.40 -18.31
N GLN A 83 -6.62 7.14 -18.19
CA GLN A 83 -5.97 6.22 -17.29
C GLN A 83 -4.56 5.85 -17.79
N ILE A 84 -3.63 5.83 -16.85
CA ILE A 84 -2.24 5.43 -17.08
C ILE A 84 -2.16 3.91 -17.02
N SER A 85 -1.61 3.28 -18.07
CA SER A 85 -1.38 1.84 -18.08
C SER A 85 -0.35 1.44 -17.02
N ALA A 86 -0.67 0.44 -16.22
CA ALA A 86 0.27 -0.14 -15.25
C ALA A 86 1.21 -1.20 -15.89
N GLY A 87 1.02 -1.52 -17.18
CA GLY A 87 1.82 -2.52 -17.89
C GLY A 87 1.65 -3.95 -17.33
N ALA A 88 2.46 -4.87 -17.81
CA ALA A 88 2.32 -6.30 -17.49
C ALA A 88 2.40 -6.61 -15.98
N VAL A 89 3.22 -5.89 -15.21
CA VAL A 89 3.29 -6.07 -13.75
C VAL A 89 1.99 -5.63 -13.08
N GLY A 90 1.29 -4.66 -13.67
CA GLY A 90 0.01 -4.20 -13.17
C GLY A 90 -1.13 -5.21 -13.32
N ASP A 91 -0.93 -6.27 -14.11
CA ASP A 91 -1.92 -7.34 -14.33
C ASP A 91 -1.65 -8.60 -13.50
N LEU A 92 -0.56 -8.60 -12.70
CA LEU A 92 -0.20 -9.71 -11.82
C LEU A 92 -0.77 -9.49 -10.41
N TYR A 93 -0.92 -10.56 -9.63
CA TYR A 93 -1.21 -10.54 -8.19
C TYR A 93 -2.40 -9.63 -7.82
N GLU A 94 -2.14 -8.49 -7.15
CA GLU A 94 -3.20 -7.53 -6.81
C GLU A 94 -3.93 -7.02 -8.05
N GLY A 95 -3.23 -6.83 -9.18
CA GLY A 95 -3.85 -6.40 -10.43
C GLY A 95 -4.73 -7.47 -11.07
N ALA A 96 -4.37 -8.76 -10.95
CA ALA A 96 -5.20 -9.87 -11.42
C ALA A 96 -6.50 -9.98 -10.60
N THR A 97 -6.40 -9.84 -9.27
CA THR A 97 -7.56 -9.90 -8.37
C THR A 97 -8.41 -8.64 -8.41
N ARG A 98 -7.80 -7.49 -8.74
CA ARG A 98 -8.43 -6.17 -8.76
C ARG A 98 -8.19 -5.46 -10.11
N PRO A 99 -8.83 -5.91 -11.21
CA PRO A 99 -8.62 -5.32 -12.53
C PRO A 99 -8.81 -3.80 -12.54
N GLY A 100 -7.89 -3.06 -13.19
CA GLY A 100 -7.90 -1.60 -13.24
C GLY A 100 -7.34 -0.87 -12.01
N HIS A 101 -7.13 -1.57 -10.89
CA HIS A 101 -6.67 -0.96 -9.65
C HIS A 101 -5.40 -0.12 -9.83
N PHE A 102 -4.36 -0.69 -10.41
CA PHE A 102 -3.09 0.01 -10.56
C PHE A 102 -3.11 1.12 -11.62
N ALA A 103 -3.95 0.97 -12.66
CA ALA A 103 -4.19 2.07 -13.58
C ALA A 103 -4.81 3.27 -12.85
N GLY A 104 -5.79 3.02 -11.98
CA GLY A 104 -6.38 4.06 -11.12
C GLY A 104 -5.36 4.68 -10.16
N VAL A 105 -4.49 3.86 -9.54
CA VAL A 105 -3.43 4.35 -8.64
C VAL A 105 -2.44 5.24 -9.38
N LEU A 106 -1.89 4.78 -10.51
CA LEU A 106 -0.92 5.58 -11.27
C LEU A 106 -1.54 6.89 -11.77
N THR A 107 -2.80 6.85 -12.18
CA THR A 107 -3.54 8.03 -12.65
C THR A 107 -3.69 9.06 -11.54
N VAL A 108 -4.13 8.67 -10.34
CA VAL A 108 -4.25 9.64 -9.22
C VAL A 108 -2.89 10.15 -8.76
N VAL A 109 -1.88 9.29 -8.66
CA VAL A 109 -0.53 9.71 -8.24
C VAL A 109 0.06 10.71 -9.24
N ASN A 110 -0.12 10.48 -10.55
CA ASN A 110 0.29 11.45 -11.57
C ASN A 110 -0.39 12.81 -11.37
N ARG A 111 -1.71 12.82 -11.16
CA ARG A 111 -2.45 14.08 -10.95
C ARG A 111 -2.00 14.80 -9.69
N LEU A 112 -1.78 14.08 -8.59
CA LEU A 112 -1.23 14.66 -7.36
C LEU A 112 0.15 15.26 -7.58
N PHE A 113 1.02 14.61 -8.37
CA PHE A 113 2.34 15.13 -8.70
C PHE A 113 2.27 16.38 -9.60
N GLU A 114 1.35 16.43 -10.56
CA GLU A 114 1.13 17.60 -11.40
C GLU A 114 0.66 18.82 -10.61
N ILE A 115 -0.23 18.61 -9.62
CA ILE A 115 -0.80 19.66 -8.79
C ILE A 115 0.20 20.14 -7.74
N VAL A 116 0.75 19.22 -6.94
CA VAL A 116 1.64 19.54 -5.80
C VAL A 116 3.06 19.86 -6.25
N LYS A 117 3.51 19.28 -7.35
CA LYS A 117 4.90 19.38 -7.89
C LYS A 117 5.96 19.07 -6.83
N PRO A 118 5.84 17.94 -6.14
CA PRO A 118 6.75 17.61 -5.05
C PRO A 118 8.14 17.27 -5.56
N SER A 119 9.18 17.52 -4.76
CA SER A 119 10.54 17.02 -5.02
C SER A 119 10.67 15.53 -4.68
N ALA A 120 9.93 15.07 -3.68
CA ALA A 120 9.88 13.68 -3.27
C ALA A 120 8.47 13.28 -2.82
N ALA A 121 8.18 11.98 -2.85
CA ALA A 121 6.95 11.44 -2.31
C ALA A 121 7.23 10.18 -1.49
N VAL A 122 6.50 10.00 -0.37
CA VAL A 122 6.74 8.92 0.59
C VAL A 122 5.62 7.88 0.51
N PHE A 123 6.00 6.60 0.35
CA PHE A 123 5.09 5.47 0.24
C PHE A 123 5.48 4.35 1.22
N GLY A 124 4.50 3.59 1.68
CA GLY A 124 4.73 2.43 2.53
C GLY A 124 5.09 1.18 1.72
N GLU A 125 5.99 0.35 2.26
CA GLU A 125 6.36 -0.93 1.65
C GLU A 125 5.25 -1.98 1.77
N LYS A 126 4.27 -1.77 2.63
CA LYS A 126 3.15 -2.71 2.78
C LYS A 126 2.48 -3.03 1.44
N ASP A 127 2.19 -2.03 0.64
CA ASP A 127 1.60 -2.16 -0.69
C ASP A 127 2.74 -2.22 -1.74
N PHE A 128 3.57 -3.28 -1.65
CA PHE A 128 4.85 -3.35 -2.37
C PHE A 128 4.71 -3.32 -3.88
N GLN A 129 3.70 -3.98 -4.46
CA GLN A 129 3.45 -3.91 -5.91
C GLN A 129 3.09 -2.48 -6.35
N GLN A 130 2.28 -1.78 -5.58
CA GLN A 130 2.01 -0.35 -5.81
C GLN A 130 3.29 0.48 -5.75
N LEU A 131 4.09 0.31 -4.70
CA LEU A 131 5.37 1.00 -4.54
C LEU A 131 6.31 0.76 -5.72
N TRP A 132 6.41 -0.50 -6.16
CA TRP A 132 7.22 -0.89 -7.31
C TRP A 132 6.76 -0.18 -8.59
N LEU A 133 5.47 -0.20 -8.87
CA LEU A 133 4.88 0.45 -10.05
C LEU A 133 5.10 1.97 -10.02
N VAL A 134 4.87 2.62 -8.88
CA VAL A 134 5.10 4.06 -8.70
C VAL A 134 6.57 4.40 -8.93
N LYS A 135 7.51 3.67 -8.31
CA LYS A 135 8.96 3.85 -8.51
C LYS A 135 9.37 3.68 -9.98
N ASN A 136 8.78 2.72 -10.67
CA ASN A 136 9.14 2.42 -12.06
C ASN A 136 8.50 3.38 -13.05
N HIS A 137 7.35 3.96 -12.74
CA HIS A 137 6.65 4.89 -13.62
C HIS A 137 7.16 6.34 -13.46
N PHE A 138 7.35 6.82 -12.24
CA PHE A 138 7.68 8.21 -11.94
C PHE A 138 9.18 8.44 -11.65
N LYS A 139 10.04 8.29 -12.67
CA LYS A 139 11.51 8.41 -12.55
C LYS A 139 12.02 9.81 -12.21
N LYS A 140 11.19 10.85 -12.38
CA LYS A 140 11.58 12.26 -12.15
C LYS A 140 11.30 12.73 -10.71
N ILE A 141 10.54 11.96 -9.95
CA ILE A 141 10.21 12.25 -8.54
C ILE A 141 10.95 11.23 -7.68
N GLU A 142 11.58 11.67 -6.63
CA GLU A 142 12.22 10.77 -5.68
C GLU A 142 11.16 10.05 -4.86
N ILE A 143 11.05 8.71 -5.04
CA ILE A 143 10.09 7.89 -4.33
C ILE A 143 10.78 7.21 -3.14
N ILE A 144 10.45 7.68 -1.94
CA ILE A 144 11.00 7.19 -0.67
C ILE A 144 10.09 6.11 -0.12
N SER A 145 10.65 4.96 0.23
CA SER A 145 9.92 3.88 0.90
C SER A 145 10.09 3.93 2.41
N VAL A 146 9.03 3.53 3.12
CA VAL A 146 9.05 3.34 4.57
C VAL A 146 8.64 1.91 4.88
N PRO A 147 9.39 1.19 5.73
CA PRO A 147 9.08 -0.18 6.11
C PRO A 147 7.67 -0.35 6.68
N THR A 148 7.10 -1.53 6.48
CA THR A 148 5.76 -1.87 7.00
C THR A 148 5.73 -1.76 8.52
N VAL A 149 4.85 -0.91 9.04
CA VAL A 149 4.59 -0.84 10.48
C VAL A 149 3.59 -1.91 10.86
N ARG A 150 3.89 -2.64 11.94
CA ARG A 150 3.11 -3.78 12.40
C ARG A 150 2.52 -3.53 13.77
N GLU A 151 1.44 -4.22 14.06
CA GLU A 151 0.89 -4.36 15.39
C GLU A 151 1.74 -5.33 16.24
N PHE A 152 1.42 -5.43 17.53
CA PHE A 152 2.14 -6.32 18.47
C PHE A 152 2.05 -7.81 18.09
N ASP A 153 0.99 -8.20 17.39
CA ASP A 153 0.75 -9.57 16.89
C ASP A 153 1.41 -9.85 15.52
N GLY A 154 2.16 -8.88 15.00
CA GLY A 154 2.86 -8.95 13.73
C GLY A 154 2.00 -8.56 12.51
N LEU A 155 0.69 -8.34 12.68
CA LEU A 155 -0.20 -7.97 11.58
C LEU A 155 0.20 -6.59 11.02
N ALA A 156 0.35 -6.50 9.69
CA ALA A 156 0.61 -5.24 9.02
C ALA A 156 -0.55 -4.25 9.25
N LEU A 157 -0.23 -3.01 9.61
CA LEU A 157 -1.23 -1.97 9.83
C LEU A 157 -1.95 -1.62 8.53
N SER A 158 -3.29 -1.62 8.58
CA SER A 158 -4.17 -1.25 7.49
C SER A 158 -5.43 -0.59 8.01
N SER A 159 -5.95 0.40 7.28
CA SER A 159 -7.26 1.00 7.58
C SER A 159 -8.41 -0.03 7.54
N ARG A 160 -8.23 -1.16 6.85
CA ARG A 160 -9.22 -2.26 6.82
C ARG A 160 -9.21 -3.13 8.08
N ASN A 161 -8.16 -3.06 8.92
CA ASN A 161 -8.07 -3.88 10.14
C ASN A 161 -9.19 -3.61 11.15
N VAL A 162 -9.80 -2.42 11.12
CA VAL A 162 -10.98 -2.09 11.96
C VAL A 162 -12.20 -2.97 11.66
N ARG A 163 -12.22 -3.66 10.51
CA ARG A 163 -13.29 -4.58 10.10
C ARG A 163 -13.09 -6.00 10.63
N LEU A 164 -11.94 -6.31 11.23
CA LEU A 164 -11.61 -7.63 11.77
C LEU A 164 -12.11 -7.72 13.21
N THR A 165 -12.84 -8.79 13.51
CA THR A 165 -13.14 -9.20 14.89
C THR A 165 -11.86 -9.70 15.57
N GLU A 166 -11.89 -9.97 16.87
CA GLU A 166 -10.74 -10.53 17.58
C GLU A 166 -10.33 -11.91 17.01
N SER A 167 -11.31 -12.77 16.69
CA SER A 167 -11.04 -14.06 16.05
C SER A 167 -10.50 -13.93 14.64
N ASP A 168 -11.05 -13.00 13.83
CA ASP A 168 -10.54 -12.73 12.48
C ASP A 168 -9.09 -12.22 12.54
N ARG A 169 -8.77 -11.38 13.54
CA ARG A 169 -7.44 -10.84 13.75
C ARG A 169 -6.43 -11.93 14.13
N ALA A 170 -6.85 -12.86 15.00
CA ALA A 170 -6.04 -14.02 15.35
C ALA A 170 -5.72 -14.87 14.11
N ALA A 171 -6.71 -15.15 13.27
CA ALA A 171 -6.52 -15.86 12.00
C ALA A 171 -5.61 -15.08 11.01
N ALA A 172 -5.78 -13.76 10.92
CA ALA A 172 -4.97 -12.91 10.04
C ALA A 172 -3.47 -12.91 10.40
N SER A 173 -3.13 -13.18 11.66
CA SER A 173 -1.72 -13.26 12.12
C SER A 173 -0.92 -14.36 11.42
N ILE A 174 -1.60 -15.32 10.78
CA ILE A 174 -0.94 -16.40 10.02
C ILE A 174 -0.07 -15.86 8.88
N ILE A 175 -0.43 -14.70 8.30
CA ILE A 175 0.36 -14.05 7.24
C ILE A 175 1.74 -13.67 7.77
N SER A 176 1.80 -13.04 8.94
CA SER A 176 3.07 -12.64 9.56
C SER A 176 3.94 -13.86 9.89
N LYS A 177 3.33 -14.96 10.38
CA LYS A 177 4.05 -16.21 10.65
C LYS A 177 4.61 -16.82 9.36
N ALA A 178 3.82 -16.84 8.28
CA ALA A 178 4.24 -17.38 6.99
C ALA A 178 5.41 -16.58 6.39
N LEU A 179 5.40 -15.24 6.55
CA LEU A 179 6.48 -14.37 6.07
C LEU A 179 7.81 -14.56 6.82
N GLN A 180 7.80 -15.11 8.03
CA GLN A 180 9.03 -15.46 8.77
C GLN A 180 9.71 -16.73 8.24
N GLU A 181 8.95 -17.61 7.56
CA GLU A 181 9.45 -18.84 6.95
C GLU A 181 9.04 -18.90 5.46
N PRO A 182 9.60 -18.05 4.57
CA PRO A 182 9.13 -17.89 3.20
C PRO A 182 9.11 -19.19 2.38
N ASN A 183 10.05 -20.09 2.64
CA ASN A 183 10.12 -21.39 1.94
C ASN A 183 9.01 -22.36 2.36
N ARG A 184 8.32 -22.11 3.47
CA ARG A 184 7.22 -22.92 4.02
C ARG A 184 5.89 -22.17 4.07
N MET A 185 5.80 -20.98 3.45
CA MET A 185 4.64 -20.11 3.62
C MET A 185 3.32 -20.78 3.21
N HIS A 186 3.29 -21.60 2.15
CA HIS A 186 2.08 -22.33 1.75
C HIS A 186 1.66 -23.36 2.80
N GLU A 187 2.61 -24.11 3.37
CA GLU A 187 2.36 -25.07 4.45
C GLU A 187 1.78 -24.37 5.67
N ILE A 188 2.40 -23.25 6.09
CA ILE A 188 1.96 -22.47 7.26
C ILE A 188 0.58 -21.87 7.03
N LEU A 189 0.34 -21.25 5.88
CA LEU A 189 -0.96 -20.62 5.56
C LEU A 189 -2.08 -21.66 5.53
N ALA A 190 -1.80 -22.89 5.10
CA ALA A 190 -2.78 -23.99 5.06
C ALA A 190 -3.22 -24.46 6.47
N THR A 191 -2.49 -24.11 7.54
CA THR A 191 -2.88 -24.43 8.92
C THR A 191 -4.01 -23.57 9.47
N GLU A 192 -4.33 -22.45 8.80
CA GLU A 192 -5.41 -21.54 9.25
C GLU A 192 -6.60 -21.60 8.27
N PRO A 193 -7.65 -22.36 8.58
CA PRO A 193 -8.78 -22.57 7.68
C PRO A 193 -9.64 -21.33 7.47
N ALA A 194 -9.57 -20.32 8.36
CA ALA A 194 -10.27 -19.06 8.20
C ALA A 194 -9.58 -18.11 7.21
N PHE A 195 -8.31 -18.37 6.87
CA PHE A 195 -7.56 -17.60 5.86
C PHE A 195 -7.74 -18.21 4.47
N LYS A 196 -8.44 -17.50 3.61
CA LYS A 196 -8.58 -17.89 2.20
C LYS A 196 -7.44 -17.29 1.39
N LEU A 197 -6.46 -18.11 1.01
CA LEU A 197 -5.30 -17.68 0.21
C LEU A 197 -5.73 -17.22 -1.19
N ASP A 198 -5.14 -16.13 -1.66
CA ASP A 198 -5.16 -15.68 -3.05
C ASP A 198 -3.83 -16.02 -3.73
N TYR A 199 -2.74 -15.45 -3.24
CA TYR A 199 -1.40 -15.77 -3.67
C TYR A 199 -0.40 -15.73 -2.51
N ALA A 200 0.66 -16.54 -2.63
CA ALA A 200 1.83 -16.52 -1.75
C ALA A 200 3.06 -16.89 -2.59
N GLU A 201 3.90 -15.90 -2.92
CA GLU A 201 4.98 -16.07 -3.88
C GLU A 201 6.27 -15.40 -3.42
N ILE A 202 7.40 -15.90 -3.92
CA ILE A 202 8.70 -15.22 -3.77
C ILE A 202 9.08 -14.62 -5.11
N ILE A 203 9.21 -13.31 -5.13
CA ILE A 203 9.50 -12.52 -6.33
C ILE A 203 10.92 -11.91 -6.29
N ASP A 204 11.44 -11.60 -7.46
CA ASP A 204 12.59 -10.73 -7.64
C ASP A 204 12.15 -9.26 -7.52
N GLU A 205 12.69 -8.53 -6.54
CA GLU A 205 12.34 -7.12 -6.32
C GLU A 205 12.64 -6.19 -7.51
N LYS A 206 13.57 -6.58 -8.37
CA LYS A 206 13.96 -5.77 -9.53
C LYS A 206 12.99 -5.90 -10.69
N THR A 207 12.53 -7.12 -10.96
CA THR A 207 11.72 -7.44 -12.16
C THR A 207 10.25 -7.69 -11.86
N PHE A 208 9.90 -7.91 -10.60
CA PHE A 208 8.59 -8.36 -10.12
C PHE A 208 8.15 -9.72 -10.68
N GLN A 209 9.09 -10.51 -11.21
CA GLN A 209 8.87 -11.87 -11.70
C GLN A 209 9.17 -12.88 -10.58
N PHE A 210 8.79 -14.14 -10.76
CA PHE A 210 9.17 -15.22 -9.85
C PHE A 210 10.68 -15.21 -9.61
N ALA A 211 11.08 -15.32 -8.34
CA ALA A 211 12.48 -15.41 -7.98
C ALA A 211 13.07 -16.74 -8.42
N SER A 212 14.26 -16.72 -8.98
CA SER A 212 15.06 -17.89 -9.29
C SER A 212 16.08 -18.19 -8.17
N ALA A 213 16.80 -19.30 -8.28
CA ALA A 213 17.89 -19.60 -7.37
C ALA A 213 19.00 -18.53 -7.36
N THR A 214 19.20 -17.84 -8.49
CA THR A 214 20.23 -16.81 -8.67
C THR A 214 19.75 -15.38 -8.36
N THR A 215 18.47 -15.18 -8.04
CA THR A 215 17.95 -13.89 -7.66
C THR A 215 18.56 -13.43 -6.34
N GLN A 216 19.16 -12.23 -6.36
CA GLN A 216 19.83 -11.66 -5.18
C GLN A 216 18.84 -11.01 -4.19
N ASN A 217 17.93 -10.19 -4.70
CA ASN A 217 16.97 -9.46 -3.88
C ASN A 217 15.60 -10.11 -4.04
N LYS A 218 15.20 -10.87 -3.03
CA LYS A 218 13.94 -11.62 -3.02
C LYS A 218 12.98 -11.00 -2.02
N ARG A 219 11.70 -11.04 -2.37
CA ARG A 219 10.62 -10.64 -1.47
C ARG A 219 9.50 -11.67 -1.50
N ALA A 220 9.08 -12.11 -0.34
CA ALA A 220 7.85 -12.87 -0.18
C ALA A 220 6.66 -11.91 -0.18
N ILE A 221 5.64 -12.23 -0.97
CA ILE A 221 4.38 -11.48 -1.05
C ILE A 221 3.22 -12.43 -0.80
N ILE A 222 2.28 -12.03 0.07
CA ILE A 222 1.10 -12.84 0.42
C ILE A 222 -0.13 -11.95 0.36
N ALA A 223 -1.22 -12.49 -0.21
CA ALA A 223 -2.54 -11.90 -0.05
C ALA A 223 -3.63 -12.97 0.07
N GLY A 224 -4.72 -12.61 0.72
CA GLY A 224 -5.88 -13.47 0.91
C GLY A 224 -6.97 -12.75 1.69
N TRP A 225 -7.95 -13.52 2.17
CA TRP A 225 -9.10 -12.98 2.88
C TRP A 225 -9.31 -13.69 4.22
N VAL A 226 -9.73 -12.93 5.21
CA VAL A 226 -10.33 -13.42 6.43
C VAL A 226 -11.70 -12.76 6.55
N ASN A 227 -12.76 -13.54 6.64
CA ASN A 227 -14.15 -13.07 6.79
C ASN A 227 -14.50 -11.94 5.79
N GLY A 228 -14.11 -12.09 4.52
CA GLY A 228 -14.35 -11.11 3.45
C GLY A 228 -13.49 -9.85 3.50
N VAL A 229 -12.60 -9.72 4.49
CA VAL A 229 -11.61 -8.63 4.54
C VAL A 229 -10.36 -9.07 3.81
N ARG A 230 -9.99 -8.34 2.74
CA ARG A 230 -8.76 -8.58 2.00
C ARG A 230 -7.56 -8.07 2.78
N LEU A 231 -6.59 -8.93 2.96
CA LEU A 231 -5.33 -8.66 3.64
C LEU A 231 -4.17 -8.94 2.69
N LEU A 232 -3.13 -8.13 2.77
CA LEU A 232 -1.88 -8.35 2.06
C LEU A 232 -0.70 -7.90 2.91
N ASP A 233 0.42 -8.55 2.70
CA ASP A 233 1.65 -8.24 3.39
C ASP A 233 2.86 -8.78 2.61
N ASN A 234 4.05 -8.36 2.98
CA ASN A 234 5.28 -8.82 2.35
C ASN A 234 6.49 -8.68 3.30
N ALA A 235 7.54 -9.41 2.99
CA ALA A 235 8.82 -9.30 3.69
C ALA A 235 9.99 -9.58 2.74
N VAL A 236 11.14 -8.98 3.01
CA VAL A 236 12.41 -9.34 2.37
C VAL A 236 12.76 -10.79 2.74
N VAL A 237 13.19 -11.57 1.76
CA VAL A 237 13.70 -12.93 2.00
C VAL A 237 15.20 -12.83 2.14
N GLU A 238 15.71 -13.06 3.35
CA GLU A 238 17.15 -13.07 3.59
C GLU A 238 17.80 -14.24 2.84
N SER A 239 18.90 -13.95 2.16
CA SER A 239 19.72 -15.01 1.58
C SER A 239 20.36 -15.77 2.75
N ASN A 240 20.01 -17.03 2.93
CA ASN A 240 20.80 -17.87 3.81
C ASN A 240 22.24 -17.89 3.30
N SER A 241 23.14 -17.26 4.05
CA SER A 241 24.59 -17.24 3.82
C SER A 241 25.16 -18.63 3.96
#